data_c37788ea7f8ea789784c17bd7e0004ba
#
_entry.id   c37788ea7f8ea789784c17bd7e0004ba
#
_cell.length_a   1.000
_cell.length_b   1.000
_cell.length_c   1.000
_cell.angle_alpha   90.00
_cell.angle_beta   90.00
_cell.angle_gamma   90.00
#
_symmetry.space_group_name_H-M   'P 1'
#
loop_
_entity.id
_entity.type
_entity.pdbx_description
1 polymer ?
#
loop_
_entity_poly.entity_id
_entity_poly.type
_entity_poly.pdbx_seq_one_letter_code
_entity_poly.pdbx_strand_id
1 'polypeptide(L)'
;HNDLRQLMVSTDPPYYDNIGYADLSDFFYIWLRRSLKNIYPENFSTMLVPKKEELVATPHRFDGSKQAAKEFFEQGMSKVCGQIHQYAIGNIPLTIYYAFRQNDMDEDGMASSGWETMLTAIITAGFSITGTWPMRTEKPGRSVSIGTNALASSIVLVCRKREAADATCTRKTFLRELKSELESSLAHLQASNIAPVDMAQSAIGPGISVYSRYAAVLESNGSPMT
;
A
#
# COMPACT_ATOMS: atom_id res chain seq x y z
N HIS A 1 -31.23 4.82 0.93
CA HIS A 1 -30.80 5.61 -0.24
C HIS A 1 -29.39 5.20 -0.58
N ASN A 2 -29.26 4.25 -1.54
CA ASN A 2 -27.98 3.91 -2.16
C ASN A 2 -27.63 5.00 -3.18
N ASP A 3 -27.27 6.15 -2.70
CA ASP A 3 -26.60 7.16 -3.52
C ASP A 3 -25.13 6.69 -3.65
N LEU A 4 -24.85 5.81 -4.60
CA LEU A 4 -23.51 5.35 -4.95
C LEU A 4 -22.74 6.54 -5.55
N ARG A 5 -22.28 7.42 -4.68
CA ARG A 5 -21.45 8.54 -5.08
C ARG A 5 -20.17 7.99 -5.67
N GLN A 6 -19.93 8.30 -6.91
CA GLN A 6 -18.62 8.06 -7.52
C GLN A 6 -17.58 8.96 -6.88
N LEU A 7 -16.52 8.38 -6.33
CA LEU A 7 -15.49 9.09 -5.59
C LEU A 7 -14.19 9.16 -6.40
N MET A 8 -13.59 10.34 -6.39
CA MET A 8 -12.16 10.48 -6.69
C MET A 8 -11.39 10.16 -5.40
N VAL A 9 -10.47 9.23 -5.45
CA VAL A 9 -9.76 8.74 -4.27
C VAL A 9 -8.28 9.09 -4.34
N SER A 10 -7.79 9.74 -3.28
CA SER A 10 -6.37 9.94 -3.00
C SER A 10 -6.15 9.60 -1.53
N THR A 11 -5.28 8.66 -1.20
CA THR A 11 -5.17 8.12 0.15
C THR A 11 -3.73 7.82 0.54
N ASP A 12 -3.46 7.96 1.84
CA ASP A 12 -2.25 7.54 2.53
C ASP A 12 -2.69 6.51 3.58
N PRO A 13 -2.66 5.20 3.23
CA PRO A 13 -3.18 4.15 4.10
C PRO A 13 -2.20 3.84 5.24
N PRO A 14 -2.63 3.08 6.26
CA PRO A 14 -1.72 2.63 7.32
C PRO A 14 -0.60 1.76 6.74
N TYR A 15 0.62 1.92 7.30
CA TYR A 15 1.81 1.21 6.86
C TYR A 15 2.04 0.00 7.75
N TYR A 16 1.46 -1.12 7.39
CA TYR A 16 1.60 -2.44 8.01
C TYR A 16 1.67 -2.40 9.55
N ASP A 17 2.86 -2.51 10.16
CA ASP A 17 3.08 -2.54 11.62
C ASP A 17 3.73 -1.26 12.18
N ASN A 18 3.79 -0.21 11.37
CA ASN A 18 4.65 0.93 11.67
C ASN A 18 4.19 1.76 12.88
N ILE A 19 2.92 2.16 12.90
CA ILE A 19 2.37 3.03 13.97
C ILE A 19 0.95 2.60 14.34
N GLY A 20 0.74 2.31 15.64
CA GLY A 20 -0.60 2.15 16.23
C GLY A 20 -1.17 3.52 16.59
N TYR A 21 -1.82 4.19 15.65
CA TYR A 21 -2.37 5.52 15.87
C TYR A 21 -3.45 5.55 16.95
N ALA A 22 -4.24 4.49 17.09
CA ALA A 22 -5.27 4.42 18.11
C ALA A 22 -4.69 4.46 19.53
N ASP A 23 -3.50 3.87 19.75
CA ASP A 23 -2.82 3.91 21.04
C ASP A 23 -2.27 5.32 21.31
N LEU A 24 -1.66 5.96 20.33
CA LEU A 24 -1.16 7.33 20.46
C LEU A 24 -2.31 8.35 20.64
N SER A 25 -3.43 8.09 20.01
CA SER A 25 -4.60 8.98 20.05
C SER A 25 -5.28 9.00 21.41
N ASP A 26 -5.08 8.01 22.28
CA ASP A 26 -5.66 7.98 23.62
C ASP A 26 -5.31 9.24 24.43
N PHE A 27 -4.08 9.74 24.27
CA PHE A 27 -3.66 10.97 24.93
C PHE A 27 -4.56 12.18 24.56
N PHE A 28 -4.85 12.35 23.29
CA PHE A 28 -5.72 13.44 22.82
C PHE A 28 -7.20 13.15 23.07
N TYR A 29 -7.61 11.92 22.95
CA TYR A 29 -8.99 11.47 23.11
C TYR A 29 -9.56 11.81 24.49
N ILE A 30 -8.79 11.66 25.55
CA ILE A 30 -9.21 12.01 26.92
C ILE A 30 -9.65 13.46 27.02
N TRP A 31 -8.89 14.38 26.42
CA TRP A 31 -9.18 15.81 26.42
C TRP A 31 -10.37 16.16 25.54
N LEU A 32 -10.39 15.62 24.32
CA LEU A 32 -11.47 15.82 23.37
C LEU A 32 -12.79 15.27 23.91
N ARG A 33 -12.77 14.12 24.53
CA ARG A 33 -13.95 13.51 25.15
C ARG A 33 -14.55 14.41 26.23
N ARG A 34 -13.74 15.03 27.07
CA ARG A 34 -14.22 15.95 28.10
C ARG A 34 -14.92 17.19 27.49
N SER A 35 -14.40 17.70 26.40
CA SER A 35 -14.90 18.92 25.76
C SER A 35 -16.06 18.67 24.80
N LEU A 36 -16.05 17.54 24.07
CA LEU A 36 -16.91 17.30 22.91
C LEU A 36 -17.95 16.19 23.11
N LYS A 37 -17.92 15.42 24.20
CA LYS A 37 -18.84 14.30 24.42
C LYS A 37 -20.33 14.69 24.31
N ASN A 38 -20.68 15.88 24.76
CA ASN A 38 -22.07 16.34 24.71
C ASN A 38 -22.48 16.81 23.30
N ILE A 39 -21.51 17.12 22.44
CA ILE A 39 -21.74 17.58 21.05
C ILE A 39 -21.75 16.40 20.11
N TYR A 40 -20.82 15.45 20.32
CA TYR A 40 -20.62 14.24 19.48
C TYR A 40 -20.63 12.97 20.35
N PRO A 41 -21.77 12.62 20.96
CA PRO A 41 -21.85 11.52 21.94
C PRO A 41 -21.45 10.17 21.36
N GLU A 42 -21.75 9.91 20.09
CA GLU A 42 -21.41 8.65 19.42
C GLU A 42 -19.90 8.47 19.25
N ASN A 43 -19.18 9.56 18.88
CA ASN A 43 -17.73 9.53 18.66
C ASN A 43 -16.94 9.37 19.99
N PHE A 44 -17.53 9.76 21.12
CA PHE A 44 -16.91 9.76 22.44
C PHE A 44 -17.62 8.84 23.44
N SER A 45 -18.22 7.77 22.94
CA SER A 45 -18.97 6.81 23.77
C SER A 45 -18.07 5.90 24.61
N THR A 46 -16.87 5.58 24.14
CA THR A 46 -15.90 4.72 24.81
C THR A 46 -15.00 5.48 25.79
N MET A 47 -14.29 4.76 26.67
CA MET A 47 -13.29 5.38 27.57
C MET A 47 -12.00 5.76 26.84
N LEU A 48 -11.58 4.94 25.90
CA LEU A 48 -10.38 5.07 25.08
C LEU A 48 -10.76 4.95 23.60
N VAL A 49 -9.86 5.33 22.72
CA VAL A 49 -10.01 5.13 21.26
C VAL A 49 -10.21 3.64 20.97
N PRO A 50 -11.22 3.26 20.16
CA PRO A 50 -11.36 1.90 19.67
C PRO A 50 -10.11 1.44 18.91
N LYS A 51 -9.62 0.24 19.23
CA LYS A 51 -8.35 -0.28 18.69
C LYS A 51 -8.53 -1.49 17.76
N LYS A 52 -9.66 -2.19 17.90
CA LYS A 52 -9.91 -3.43 17.15
C LYS A 52 -10.10 -3.23 15.66
N GLU A 53 -10.62 -2.07 15.28
CA GLU A 53 -10.92 -1.72 13.90
C GLU A 53 -9.73 -1.10 13.16
N GLU A 54 -8.67 -0.70 13.88
CA GLU A 54 -7.49 -0.13 13.27
C GLU A 54 -6.68 -1.21 12.54
N LEU A 55 -6.45 -1.00 11.25
CA LEU A 55 -5.63 -1.89 10.44
C LEU A 55 -4.14 -1.65 10.74
N VAL A 56 -3.61 -2.40 11.67
CA VAL A 56 -2.18 -2.43 12.01
C VAL A 56 -1.78 -3.85 12.36
N ALA A 57 -0.68 -4.33 11.80
CA ALA A 57 -0.19 -5.69 12.00
C ALA A 57 0.66 -5.80 13.27
N THR A 58 0.08 -5.43 14.41
CA THR A 58 0.80 -5.39 15.69
C THR A 58 0.53 -6.65 16.52
N PRO A 59 1.53 -7.53 16.71
CA PRO A 59 1.33 -8.85 17.36
C PRO A 59 0.74 -8.78 18.76
N HIS A 60 1.01 -7.72 19.54
CA HIS A 60 0.49 -7.62 20.90
C HIS A 60 -1.05 -7.54 20.96
N ARG A 61 -1.72 -7.16 19.87
CA ARG A 61 -3.19 -7.18 19.75
C ARG A 61 -3.76 -8.56 19.42
N PHE A 62 -2.87 -9.52 19.13
CA PHE A 62 -3.18 -10.89 18.71
C PHE A 62 -2.43 -11.92 19.57
N ASP A 63 -2.37 -11.68 20.88
CA ASP A 63 -1.72 -12.57 21.85
C ASP A 63 -0.25 -12.92 21.50
N GLY A 64 0.45 -12.00 20.83
CA GLY A 64 1.82 -12.17 20.39
C GLY A 64 1.97 -12.88 19.03
N SER A 65 0.88 -13.29 18.39
CA SER A 65 0.92 -13.98 17.11
C SER A 65 1.18 -13.02 15.94
N LYS A 66 2.39 -13.09 15.38
CA LYS A 66 2.75 -12.35 14.14
C LYS A 66 1.87 -12.76 12.96
N GLN A 67 1.58 -14.05 12.84
CA GLN A 67 0.78 -14.60 11.75
C GLN A 67 -0.66 -14.07 11.78
N ALA A 68 -1.31 -14.09 12.95
CA ALA A 68 -2.67 -13.57 13.09
C ALA A 68 -2.74 -12.05 12.82
N ALA A 69 -1.72 -11.29 13.25
CA ALA A 69 -1.61 -9.87 12.96
C ALA A 69 -1.48 -9.59 11.46
N LYS A 70 -0.64 -10.37 10.75
CA LYS A 70 -0.47 -10.29 9.30
C LYS A 70 -1.79 -10.58 8.58
N GLU A 71 -2.44 -11.70 8.89
CA GLU A 71 -3.71 -12.10 8.27
C GLU A 71 -4.82 -11.06 8.47
N PHE A 72 -4.91 -10.48 9.66
CA PHE A 72 -5.86 -9.40 9.94
C PHE A 72 -5.62 -8.19 9.03
N PHE A 73 -4.37 -7.76 8.90
CA PHE A 73 -4.02 -6.63 8.04
C PHE A 73 -4.31 -6.93 6.56
N GLU A 74 -3.90 -8.09 6.07
CA GLU A 74 -4.12 -8.51 4.68
C GLU A 74 -5.61 -8.56 4.31
N GLN A 75 -6.41 -9.20 5.15
CA GLN A 75 -7.86 -9.27 4.95
C GLN A 75 -8.52 -7.89 5.02
N GLY A 76 -8.09 -7.05 5.96
CA GLY A 76 -8.59 -5.69 6.10
C GLY A 76 -8.27 -4.83 4.89
N MET A 77 -7.02 -4.83 4.42
CA MET A 77 -6.60 -4.07 3.23
C MET A 77 -7.29 -4.55 1.96
N SER A 78 -7.49 -5.86 1.81
CA SER A 78 -8.25 -6.42 0.68
C SER A 78 -9.70 -5.90 0.67
N LYS A 79 -10.36 -5.84 1.83
CA LYS A 79 -11.71 -5.26 1.96
C LYS A 79 -11.74 -3.77 1.60
N VAL A 80 -10.77 -3.00 2.09
CA VAL A 80 -10.65 -1.57 1.79
C VAL A 80 -10.46 -1.33 0.30
N CYS A 81 -9.52 -2.04 -0.34
CA CYS A 81 -9.29 -1.93 -1.78
C CYS A 81 -10.52 -2.35 -2.61
N GLY A 82 -11.24 -3.39 -2.19
CA GLY A 82 -12.50 -3.80 -2.82
C GLY A 82 -13.59 -2.74 -2.73
N GLN A 83 -13.74 -2.08 -1.58
CA GLN A 83 -14.69 -0.97 -1.42
C GLN A 83 -14.27 0.24 -2.26
N ILE A 84 -12.99 0.60 -2.25
CA ILE A 84 -12.48 1.67 -3.11
C ILE A 84 -12.78 1.37 -4.58
N HIS A 85 -12.56 0.12 -5.02
CA HIS A 85 -12.88 -0.29 -6.39
C HIS A 85 -14.37 -0.10 -6.71
N GLN A 86 -15.25 -0.42 -5.78
CA GLN A 86 -16.69 -0.26 -5.96
C GLN A 86 -17.10 1.21 -6.16
N TYR A 87 -16.56 2.13 -5.35
CA TYR A 87 -16.98 3.52 -5.31
C TYR A 87 -16.12 4.48 -6.16
N ALA A 88 -14.91 4.11 -6.54
CA ALA A 88 -14.03 4.95 -7.35
C ALA A 88 -14.59 5.18 -8.76
N ILE A 89 -14.39 6.38 -9.29
CA ILE A 89 -14.76 6.75 -10.66
C ILE A 89 -13.84 5.97 -11.63
N GLY A 90 -14.43 5.29 -12.63
CA GLY A 90 -13.68 4.39 -13.52
C GLY A 90 -12.64 5.09 -14.41
N ASN A 91 -12.92 6.29 -14.86
CA ASN A 91 -12.05 7.06 -15.77
C ASN A 91 -11.05 7.99 -15.05
N ILE A 92 -11.12 8.10 -13.72
CA ILE A 92 -10.18 8.90 -12.91
C ILE A 92 -9.20 7.95 -12.20
N PRO A 93 -7.89 8.27 -12.21
CA PRO A 93 -6.93 7.45 -11.47
C PRO A 93 -7.13 7.61 -9.96
N LEU A 94 -6.92 6.52 -9.24
CA LEU A 94 -6.73 6.48 -7.79
C LEU A 94 -5.24 6.72 -7.49
N THR A 95 -4.92 7.50 -6.47
CA THR A 95 -3.55 7.64 -5.96
C THR A 95 -3.43 7.10 -4.55
N ILE A 96 -2.40 6.28 -4.32
CA ILE A 96 -2.07 5.72 -3.02
C ILE A 96 -0.64 6.12 -2.67
N TYR A 97 -0.47 6.81 -1.56
CA TYR A 97 0.84 7.15 -1.01
C TYR A 97 1.28 6.02 -0.09
N TYR A 98 2.45 5.48 -0.31
CA TYR A 98 2.96 4.40 0.53
C TYR A 98 4.46 4.55 0.76
N ALA A 99 4.88 4.52 2.02
CA ALA A 99 6.28 4.50 2.40
C ALA A 99 6.69 3.07 2.78
N PHE A 100 7.83 2.66 2.29
CA PHE A 100 8.41 1.35 2.50
C PHE A 100 9.72 1.48 3.26
N ARG A 101 9.98 0.62 4.23
CA ARG A 101 11.27 0.53 4.90
C ARG A 101 12.10 -0.60 4.31
N GLN A 102 13.30 -0.28 3.86
CA GLN A 102 14.22 -1.28 3.32
C GLN A 102 14.75 -2.27 4.39
N ASN A 103 14.59 -1.92 5.68
CA ASN A 103 14.99 -2.79 6.81
C ASN A 103 13.99 -3.92 7.10
N ASP A 104 12.86 -3.96 6.41
CA ASP A 104 11.88 -5.04 6.51
C ASP A 104 12.24 -6.22 5.58
N MET A 105 13.44 -6.24 5.01
CA MET A 105 13.97 -7.44 4.38
C MET A 105 14.37 -8.40 5.50
N ASP A 106 13.67 -9.50 5.62
CA ASP A 106 14.08 -10.62 6.46
C ASP A 106 15.48 -11.07 6.02
N GLU A 107 16.23 -11.74 6.92
CA GLU A 107 17.57 -12.25 6.65
C GLU A 107 17.64 -13.11 5.36
N ASP A 108 16.51 -13.59 4.88
CA ASP A 108 16.35 -14.36 3.64
C ASP A 108 16.12 -13.49 2.37
N GLY A 109 16.19 -12.15 2.47
CA GLY A 109 16.09 -11.25 1.31
C GLY A 109 14.69 -11.12 0.70
N MET A 110 13.64 -11.56 1.41
CA MET A 110 12.27 -11.39 0.95
C MET A 110 11.79 -9.94 1.13
N ALA A 111 11.02 -9.47 0.15
CA ALA A 111 10.42 -8.16 0.17
C ALA A 111 9.55 -7.97 1.43
N SER A 112 9.50 -6.73 1.95
CA SER A 112 8.66 -6.37 3.08
C SER A 112 7.25 -6.90 2.90
N SER A 113 6.78 -7.69 3.85
CA SER A 113 5.42 -8.24 3.86
C SER A 113 4.34 -7.15 3.71
N GLY A 114 4.60 -5.95 4.20
CA GLY A 114 3.67 -4.82 4.07
C GLY A 114 3.51 -4.32 2.64
N TRP A 115 4.61 -4.25 1.87
CA TRP A 115 4.58 -3.83 0.46
C TRP A 115 3.86 -4.87 -0.41
N GLU A 116 4.23 -6.12 -0.26
CA GLU A 116 3.60 -7.24 -0.97
C GLU A 116 2.10 -7.32 -0.68
N THR A 117 1.72 -7.20 0.58
CA THR A 117 0.31 -7.17 1.00
C THR A 117 -0.46 -6.03 0.34
N MET A 118 0.11 -4.82 0.32
CA MET A 118 -0.53 -3.66 -0.31
C MET A 118 -0.74 -3.87 -1.81
N LEU A 119 0.29 -4.32 -2.51
CA LEU A 119 0.22 -4.58 -3.95
C LEU A 119 -0.78 -5.68 -4.27
N THR A 120 -0.75 -6.77 -3.52
CA THR A 120 -1.69 -7.88 -3.67
C THR A 120 -3.13 -7.42 -3.47
N ALA A 121 -3.40 -6.62 -2.43
CA ALA A 121 -4.74 -6.08 -2.18
C ALA A 121 -5.24 -5.20 -3.34
N ILE A 122 -4.38 -4.32 -3.90
CA ILE A 122 -4.71 -3.46 -5.03
C ILE A 122 -5.01 -4.28 -6.30
N ILE A 123 -4.13 -5.24 -6.64
CA ILE A 123 -4.24 -6.03 -7.87
C ILE A 123 -5.45 -6.97 -7.80
N THR A 124 -5.64 -7.64 -6.65
CA THR A 124 -6.77 -8.54 -6.43
C THR A 124 -8.11 -7.82 -6.44
N ALA A 125 -8.14 -6.56 -5.96
CA ALA A 125 -9.33 -5.73 -6.04
C ALA A 125 -9.71 -5.30 -7.47
N GLY A 126 -8.90 -5.61 -8.49
CA GLY A 126 -9.18 -5.31 -9.89
C GLY A 126 -8.61 -3.97 -10.37
N PHE A 127 -7.59 -3.46 -9.69
CA PHE A 127 -6.83 -2.31 -10.18
C PHE A 127 -5.58 -2.73 -10.94
N SER A 128 -5.19 -1.91 -11.92
CA SER A 128 -3.86 -1.91 -12.53
C SER A 128 -3.07 -0.70 -12.04
N ILE A 129 -1.78 -0.87 -11.81
CA ILE A 129 -0.87 0.21 -11.43
C ILE A 129 -0.27 0.78 -12.71
N THR A 130 -0.65 2.00 -13.05
CA THR A 130 -0.27 2.64 -14.31
C THR A 130 0.91 3.58 -14.19
N GLY A 131 1.36 3.85 -12.98
CA GLY A 131 2.53 4.67 -12.72
C GLY A 131 2.96 4.64 -11.27
N THR A 132 4.23 4.89 -11.04
CA THR A 132 4.83 5.03 -9.73
C THR A 132 5.69 6.28 -9.70
N TRP A 133 5.51 7.11 -8.68
CA TRP A 133 6.21 8.38 -8.56
C TRP A 133 6.85 8.48 -7.19
N PRO A 134 8.20 8.47 -7.09
CA PRO A 134 8.88 8.74 -5.84
C PRO A 134 8.71 10.22 -5.48
N MET A 135 8.24 10.48 -4.26
CA MET A 135 8.10 11.82 -3.72
C MET A 135 8.88 11.94 -2.42
N ARG A 136 9.76 12.93 -2.32
CA ARG A 136 10.50 13.21 -1.10
C ARG A 136 9.52 13.75 -0.06
N THR A 137 9.14 12.91 0.89
CA THR A 137 8.22 13.25 1.99
C THR A 137 8.94 13.45 3.32
N GLU A 138 10.19 13.02 3.40
CA GLU A 138 10.92 12.95 4.64
C GLU A 138 11.96 14.07 4.79
N LYS A 139 11.95 14.73 5.96
CA LYS A 139 12.97 15.74 6.26
C LYS A 139 14.33 15.05 6.50
N PRO A 140 15.43 15.60 5.95
CA PRO A 140 16.78 15.17 6.32
C PRO A 140 17.01 15.38 7.82
N GLY A 141 17.70 14.45 8.49
CA GLY A 141 18.14 14.63 9.88
C GLY A 141 17.11 14.24 10.96
N ARG A 142 16.10 13.39 10.65
CA ARG A 142 15.33 12.75 11.72
C ARG A 142 16.21 11.87 12.60
N SER A 143 15.97 11.89 13.91
CA SER A 143 16.68 11.06 14.88
C SER A 143 16.67 9.56 14.53
N VAL A 144 15.62 9.09 13.87
CA VAL A 144 15.44 7.70 13.41
C VAL A 144 16.24 7.39 12.13
N SER A 145 16.68 8.41 11.38
CA SER A 145 17.43 8.23 10.12
C SER A 145 18.93 8.33 10.28
N ILE A 146 19.43 8.71 11.48
CA ILE A 146 20.86 8.84 11.72
C ILE A 146 21.49 7.44 11.78
N GLY A 147 22.31 7.14 10.77
CA GLY A 147 23.02 5.86 10.68
C GLY A 147 22.23 4.69 10.12
N THR A 148 21.03 4.95 9.54
CA THR A 148 20.22 3.94 8.86
C THR A 148 19.98 4.33 7.40
N ASN A 149 19.82 3.36 6.50
CA ASN A 149 19.35 3.56 5.12
C ASN A 149 17.83 3.81 5.10
N ALA A 150 17.34 4.73 5.94
CA ALA A 150 15.93 5.09 5.95
C ALA A 150 15.57 5.76 4.62
N LEU A 151 14.46 5.33 4.03
CA LEU A 151 13.94 5.93 2.81
C LEU A 151 13.65 7.41 3.02
N ALA A 152 14.04 8.21 2.03
CA ALA A 152 13.77 9.64 2.01
C ALA A 152 12.45 9.99 1.30
N SER A 153 11.82 9.00 0.66
CA SER A 153 10.68 9.18 -0.23
C SER A 153 9.55 8.22 0.08
N SER A 154 8.32 8.69 -0.12
CA SER A 154 7.16 7.84 -0.31
C SER A 154 6.98 7.56 -1.80
N ILE A 155 6.38 6.42 -2.15
CA ILE A 155 5.99 6.13 -3.52
C ILE A 155 4.51 6.42 -3.68
N VAL A 156 4.16 7.22 -4.69
CA VAL A 156 2.79 7.41 -5.11
C VAL A 156 2.48 6.36 -6.17
N LEU A 157 1.57 5.44 -5.84
CA LEU A 157 1.02 4.48 -6.79
C LEU A 157 -0.16 5.13 -7.50
N VAL A 158 -0.11 5.18 -8.83
CA VAL A 158 -1.22 5.64 -9.66
C VAL A 158 -1.94 4.41 -10.18
N CYS A 159 -3.17 4.22 -9.76
CA CYS A 159 -3.95 3.02 -10.08
C CYS A 159 -5.18 3.38 -10.91
N ARG A 160 -5.58 2.47 -11.80
CA ARG A 160 -6.82 2.56 -12.58
C ARG A 160 -7.58 1.25 -12.48
N LYS A 161 -8.89 1.30 -12.60
CA LYS A 161 -9.68 0.07 -12.73
C LYS A 161 -9.21 -0.69 -13.98
N ARG A 162 -8.99 -1.99 -13.83
CA ARG A 162 -8.56 -2.84 -14.94
C ARG A 162 -9.71 -2.98 -15.93
N GLU A 163 -9.46 -2.73 -17.21
CA GLU A 163 -10.49 -2.79 -18.25
C GLU A 163 -10.90 -4.24 -18.55
N ALA A 164 -9.93 -5.16 -18.51
CA ALA A 164 -10.16 -6.59 -18.73
C ALA A 164 -9.89 -7.34 -17.42
N ALA A 165 -10.95 -7.52 -16.61
CA ALA A 165 -10.85 -8.14 -15.28
C ALA A 165 -10.22 -9.55 -15.31
N ASP A 166 -10.42 -10.30 -16.39
CA ASP A 166 -9.98 -11.70 -16.55
C ASP A 166 -8.77 -11.86 -17.49
N ALA A 167 -8.10 -10.75 -17.87
CA ALA A 167 -6.94 -10.84 -18.77
C ALA A 167 -5.82 -11.64 -18.09
N THR A 168 -5.40 -12.71 -18.72
CA THR A 168 -4.26 -13.52 -18.29
C THR A 168 -3.16 -13.50 -19.36
N CYS A 169 -1.92 -13.69 -18.96
CA CYS A 169 -0.83 -13.89 -19.91
C CYS A 169 0.09 -15.03 -19.47
N THR A 170 0.88 -15.54 -20.40
CA THR A 170 1.91 -16.53 -20.08
C THR A 170 3.13 -15.83 -19.47
N ARG A 171 3.88 -16.54 -18.62
CA ARG A 171 5.16 -16.06 -18.07
C ARG A 171 6.12 -15.59 -19.18
N LYS A 172 6.15 -16.26 -20.33
CA LYS A 172 6.99 -15.86 -21.46
C LYS A 172 6.58 -14.48 -22.01
N THR A 173 5.30 -14.22 -22.16
CA THR A 173 4.78 -12.93 -22.61
C THR A 173 5.10 -11.84 -21.58
N PHE A 174 4.81 -12.12 -20.32
CA PHE A 174 5.11 -11.22 -19.20
C PHE A 174 6.59 -10.83 -19.16
N LEU A 175 7.51 -11.78 -19.21
CA LEU A 175 8.95 -11.50 -19.18
C LEU A 175 9.43 -10.68 -20.38
N ARG A 176 8.84 -10.87 -21.56
CA ARG A 176 9.17 -10.08 -22.75
C ARG A 176 8.73 -8.63 -22.58
N GLU A 177 7.50 -8.40 -22.10
CA GLU A 177 6.97 -7.06 -21.84
C GLU A 177 7.72 -6.36 -20.72
N LEU A 178 7.98 -7.09 -19.63
CA LEU A 178 8.76 -6.61 -18.50
C LEU A 178 10.14 -6.11 -18.93
N LYS A 179 10.86 -6.88 -19.74
CA LYS A 179 12.19 -6.50 -20.25
C LYS A 179 12.12 -5.22 -21.06
N SER A 180 11.17 -5.10 -21.97
CA SER A 180 11.00 -3.92 -22.81
C SER A 180 10.67 -2.66 -22.01
N GLU A 181 9.76 -2.78 -21.05
CA GLU A 181 9.33 -1.66 -20.18
C GLU A 181 10.44 -1.24 -19.20
N LEU A 182 11.18 -2.21 -18.62
CA LEU A 182 12.28 -1.92 -17.70
C LEU A 182 13.41 -1.15 -18.38
N GLU A 183 13.81 -1.55 -19.58
CA GLU A 183 14.86 -0.85 -20.33
C GLU A 183 14.53 0.63 -20.53
N SER A 184 13.29 0.92 -20.96
CA SER A 184 12.81 2.29 -21.14
C SER A 184 12.71 3.06 -19.82
N SER A 185 12.13 2.45 -18.81
CA SER A 185 11.88 3.11 -17.52
C SER A 185 13.15 3.37 -16.74
N LEU A 186 14.12 2.45 -16.76
CA LEU A 186 15.42 2.66 -16.10
C LEU A 186 16.18 3.85 -16.71
N ALA A 187 16.13 4.02 -18.04
CA ALA A 187 16.73 5.17 -18.69
C ALA A 187 16.10 6.49 -18.19
N HIS A 188 14.78 6.54 -18.05
CA HIS A 188 14.07 7.68 -17.47
C HIS A 188 14.40 7.93 -16.01
N LEU A 189 14.45 6.89 -15.19
CA LEU A 189 14.80 6.99 -13.78
C LEU A 189 16.22 7.50 -13.58
N GLN A 190 17.19 7.04 -14.38
CA GLN A 190 18.57 7.52 -14.34
C GLN A 190 18.71 8.98 -14.75
N ALA A 191 17.89 9.43 -15.70
CA ALA A 191 17.85 10.84 -16.11
C ALA A 191 17.11 11.74 -15.10
N SER A 192 16.39 11.16 -14.15
CA SER A 192 15.64 11.87 -13.11
C SER A 192 16.53 12.09 -11.88
N ASN A 193 16.33 13.19 -11.17
CA ASN A 193 17.09 13.52 -9.94
C ASN A 193 16.61 12.67 -8.73
N ILE A 194 16.57 11.36 -8.90
CA ILE A 194 16.16 10.42 -7.84
C ILE A 194 17.38 10.08 -7.00
N ALA A 195 17.22 10.07 -5.68
CA ALA A 195 18.30 9.67 -4.79
C ALA A 195 18.66 8.18 -5.04
N PRO A 196 19.96 7.83 -5.03
CA PRO A 196 20.40 6.45 -5.28
C PRO A 196 19.72 5.41 -4.37
N VAL A 197 19.41 5.77 -3.12
CA VAL A 197 18.69 4.91 -2.17
C VAL A 197 17.25 4.60 -2.63
N ASP A 198 16.62 5.52 -3.34
CA ASP A 198 15.25 5.36 -3.83
C ASP A 198 15.19 4.72 -5.23
N MET A 199 16.33 4.55 -5.90
CA MET A 199 16.42 4.04 -7.28
C MET A 199 15.88 2.61 -7.40
N ALA A 200 16.29 1.72 -6.48
CA ALA A 200 15.86 0.32 -6.48
C ALA A 200 14.34 0.22 -6.36
N GLN A 201 13.76 0.99 -5.45
CA GLN A 201 12.33 1.03 -5.21
C GLN A 201 11.55 1.63 -6.38
N SER A 202 12.09 2.68 -6.99
CA SER A 202 11.50 3.29 -8.18
C SER A 202 11.53 2.35 -9.39
N ALA A 203 12.55 1.48 -9.48
CA ALA A 203 12.66 0.48 -10.54
C ALA A 203 11.66 -0.68 -10.42
N ILE A 204 11.14 -0.95 -9.22
CA ILE A 204 10.07 -1.94 -9.01
C ILE A 204 8.77 -1.51 -9.69
N GLY A 205 8.50 -0.21 -9.72
CA GLY A 205 7.28 0.36 -10.27
C GLY A 205 6.94 -0.09 -11.69
N PRO A 206 7.84 0.00 -12.66
CA PRO A 206 7.63 -0.50 -14.02
C PRO A 206 7.29 -1.99 -14.07
N GLY A 207 7.95 -2.81 -13.24
CA GLY A 207 7.67 -4.24 -13.15
C GLY A 207 6.25 -4.52 -12.69
N ILE A 208 5.84 -3.85 -11.63
CA ILE A 208 4.48 -3.96 -11.08
C ILE A 208 3.44 -3.43 -12.07
N SER A 209 3.77 -2.36 -12.82
CA SER A 209 2.89 -1.83 -13.86
C SER A 209 2.58 -2.90 -14.91
N VAL A 210 3.58 -3.64 -15.39
CA VAL A 210 3.35 -4.73 -16.35
C VAL A 210 2.55 -5.87 -15.71
N TYR A 211 2.92 -6.31 -14.50
CA TYR A 211 2.26 -7.41 -13.81
C TYR A 211 0.77 -7.12 -13.56
N SER A 212 0.44 -5.92 -13.09
CA SER A 212 -0.92 -5.54 -12.72
C SER A 212 -1.89 -5.32 -13.90
N ARG A 213 -1.40 -5.33 -15.15
CA ARG A 213 -2.26 -5.35 -16.33
C ARG A 213 -3.07 -6.64 -16.44
N TYR A 214 -2.58 -7.70 -15.81
CA TYR A 214 -3.16 -9.03 -15.88
C TYR A 214 -3.80 -9.41 -14.54
N ALA A 215 -4.87 -10.17 -14.61
CA ALA A 215 -5.49 -10.80 -13.45
C ALA A 215 -4.60 -11.91 -12.90
N ALA A 216 -3.88 -12.62 -13.79
CA ALA A 216 -2.88 -13.61 -13.43
C ALA A 216 -1.85 -13.78 -14.55
N VAL A 217 -0.61 -14.02 -14.16
CA VAL A 217 0.46 -14.51 -15.03
C VAL A 217 0.55 -16.02 -14.83
N LEU A 218 0.45 -16.79 -15.91
CA LEU A 218 0.39 -18.24 -15.86
C LEU A 218 1.75 -18.88 -16.16
N GLU A 219 2.14 -19.81 -15.33
CA GLU A 219 3.27 -20.72 -15.58
C GLU A 219 2.95 -21.70 -16.72
N SER A 220 3.96 -22.44 -17.19
CA SER A 220 3.81 -23.42 -18.28
C SER A 220 2.80 -24.54 -17.98
N ASN A 221 2.56 -24.82 -16.71
CA ASN A 221 1.58 -25.80 -16.24
C ASN A 221 0.16 -25.23 -16.07
N GLY A 222 -0.04 -23.93 -16.36
CA GLY A 222 -1.31 -23.24 -16.21
C GLY A 222 -1.61 -22.72 -14.80
N SER A 223 -0.72 -22.94 -13.82
CA SER A 223 -0.87 -22.35 -12.48
C SER A 223 -0.49 -20.86 -12.48
N PRO A 224 -1.11 -20.03 -11.64
CA PRO A 224 -0.66 -18.66 -11.45
C PRO A 224 0.78 -18.60 -10.94
N MET A 225 1.56 -17.67 -11.46
CA MET A 225 2.89 -17.35 -10.96
C MET A 225 2.75 -16.72 -9.56
N THR A 226 3.44 -17.25 -8.59
CA THR A 226 3.53 -16.75 -7.21
C THR A 226 4.65 -15.74 -7.06
#